data_8396003fd0dab4036000b5bc763d2737
#
_entry.id   8396003fd0dab4036000b5bc763d2737
#
_cell.length_a   1.000
_cell.length_b   1.000
_cell.length_c   1.000
_cell.angle_alpha   90.00
_cell.angle_beta   90.00
_cell.angle_gamma   90.00
#
_symmetry.space_group_name_H-M   'P 1'
#
loop_
_entity.id
_entity.type
_entity.pdbx_description
1 polymer ?
#
loop_
_entity_poly.entity_id
_entity_poly.type
_entity_poly.pdbx_seq_one_letter_code
_entity_poly.pdbx_strand_id
1 'polypeptide(L)'
;MTTPAPTRFGTACPAPRARPRDLGVRIGRLPPGPTNSIVDVAGISVGHASIWRDEPPPPDGRGIARTGVSAIVPFRPAELFRDRVAAGSAVLNGAGELIGITAINEWGVLETPIFLTSSMAIGRVYDAAVAALVEQVPEAGLADALMPVVAECDDGYLNASRTVQVEPDDVRAALDGARDAGGGPVASGVVGAGVGMVGFELKAGIGNASRSVEPGSRARFAGVPGADTAGNGSAGYRLGVLTLTNFGRIERLTIDGVPVGAALAADGWPVALDDEQGSCIVVVATDAPLLPHQLARLARRAGLGLARTGSTAGHGSGEIFVAISTAVRVRRGGPPIVTTEHLADEYLDPLFAAVVEATEEAVIDSLFVADTVAGRDGHIVEALPVQRTLELLKAAGRIGG
;
A
#
# COMPACT_ATOMS: atom_id res chain seq x y z
N MET A 1 42.18 -18.93 15.61
CA MET A 1 40.84 -18.89 15.03
C MET A 1 39.88 -18.47 16.13
N THR A 2 39.60 -17.18 16.22
CA THR A 2 38.70 -16.60 17.21
C THR A 2 37.34 -16.44 16.54
N THR A 3 36.37 -17.20 17.03
CA THR A 3 34.95 -17.11 16.65
C THR A 3 34.44 -15.72 17.04
N PRO A 4 33.81 -14.96 16.13
CA PRO A 4 33.17 -13.70 16.53
C PRO A 4 31.94 -14.00 17.39
N ALA A 5 31.80 -13.22 18.47
CA ALA A 5 30.67 -13.31 19.39
C ALA A 5 29.35 -12.95 18.69
N PRO A 6 28.22 -13.61 19.00
CA PRO A 6 26.92 -13.26 18.45
C PRO A 6 26.50 -11.88 18.94
N THR A 7 26.31 -10.97 18.02
CA THR A 7 25.67 -9.67 18.27
C THR A 7 24.24 -9.91 18.74
N ARG A 8 23.92 -9.49 19.94
CA ARG A 8 22.58 -9.53 20.52
C ARG A 8 21.69 -8.53 19.76
N PHE A 9 20.88 -9.00 18.83
CA PHE A 9 19.73 -8.23 18.37
C PHE A 9 18.61 -8.39 19.39
N GLY A 10 18.31 -7.29 20.10
CA GLY A 10 17.26 -7.26 21.10
C GLY A 10 15.88 -7.41 20.47
N THR A 11 14.95 -8.04 21.19
CA THR A 11 13.52 -8.22 20.86
C THR A 11 12.69 -6.94 21.01
N ALA A 12 13.31 -5.76 21.13
CA ALA A 12 12.61 -4.48 21.19
C ALA A 12 12.39 -3.95 19.78
N CYS A 13 11.14 -3.65 19.43
CA CYS A 13 10.82 -2.88 18.22
C CYS A 13 11.61 -1.56 18.29
N PRO A 14 12.50 -1.28 17.33
CA PRO A 14 13.28 -0.04 17.34
C PRO A 14 12.35 1.16 17.24
N ALA A 15 12.78 2.31 17.73
CA ALA A 15 12.03 3.56 17.62
C ALA A 15 11.81 3.87 16.13
N PRO A 16 10.59 4.32 15.73
CA PRO A 16 10.27 4.55 14.32
C PRO A 16 11.25 5.55 13.69
N ARG A 17 11.81 5.21 12.54
CA ARG A 17 12.67 6.10 11.76
C ARG A 17 11.83 7.23 11.16
N ALA A 18 12.48 8.36 10.89
CA ALA A 18 11.81 9.54 10.35
C ALA A 18 11.33 9.30 8.91
N ARG A 19 10.16 9.82 8.59
CA ARG A 19 9.59 9.79 7.24
C ARG A 19 10.36 10.74 6.29
N PRO A 20 10.33 10.52 4.97
CA PRO A 20 11.03 11.37 4.00
C PRO A 20 10.78 12.87 4.19
N ARG A 21 9.52 13.26 4.40
CA ARG A 21 9.15 14.68 4.57
C ARG A 21 9.71 15.31 5.83
N ASP A 22 9.83 14.55 6.91
CA ASP A 22 10.43 15.02 8.18
C ASP A 22 11.93 15.35 8.01
N LEU A 23 12.54 14.74 6.99
CA LEU A 23 13.94 14.92 6.60
C LEU A 23 14.11 15.90 5.42
N GLY A 24 13.03 16.60 5.03
CA GLY A 24 13.06 17.58 3.95
C GLY A 24 12.93 17.02 2.54
N VAL A 25 12.80 15.69 2.37
CA VAL A 25 12.57 15.06 1.07
C VAL A 25 11.11 15.23 0.67
N ARG A 26 10.86 15.89 -0.46
CA ARG A 26 9.52 16.21 -0.95
C ARG A 26 9.31 15.63 -2.33
N ILE A 27 8.45 14.64 -2.44
CA ILE A 27 8.09 13.99 -3.69
C ILE A 27 6.87 14.69 -4.28
N GLY A 28 7.00 15.10 -5.55
CA GLY A 28 5.92 15.75 -6.29
C GLY A 28 5.69 17.22 -5.92
N ARG A 29 4.60 17.76 -6.45
CA ARG A 29 4.23 19.19 -6.33
C ARG A 29 2.95 19.44 -5.53
N LEU A 30 2.07 18.43 -5.48
CA LEU A 30 0.80 18.55 -4.78
C LEU A 30 1.02 18.53 -3.25
N PRO A 31 0.29 19.34 -2.49
CA PRO A 31 0.39 19.35 -1.04
C PRO A 31 -0.12 18.01 -0.48
N PRO A 32 0.51 17.48 0.58
CA PRO A 32 0.01 16.30 1.28
C PRO A 32 -1.27 16.64 2.06
N GLY A 33 -2.01 15.63 2.47
CA GLY A 33 -3.02 15.75 3.50
C GLY A 33 -2.40 15.90 4.90
N PRO A 34 -3.23 16.05 5.94
CA PRO A 34 -2.78 16.36 7.31
C PRO A 34 -1.79 15.37 7.90
N THR A 35 -1.95 14.08 7.64
CA THR A 35 -1.08 13.01 8.16
C THR A 35 -0.17 12.41 7.08
N ASN A 36 -0.32 12.87 5.83
CA ASN A 36 0.33 12.29 4.65
C ASN A 36 0.17 10.76 4.60
N SER A 37 -1.04 10.29 4.79
CA SER A 37 -1.40 8.86 4.86
C SER A 37 -2.74 8.60 4.18
N ILE A 38 -3.02 7.34 3.84
CA ILE A 38 -4.28 6.94 3.22
C ILE A 38 -5.52 7.29 4.08
N VAL A 39 -5.36 7.40 5.39
CA VAL A 39 -6.43 7.77 6.33
C VAL A 39 -6.81 9.25 6.30
N ASP A 40 -6.10 10.08 5.54
CA ASP A 40 -6.54 11.45 5.24
C ASP A 40 -7.82 11.47 4.37
N VAL A 41 -8.15 10.33 3.76
CA VAL A 41 -9.44 10.12 3.09
C VAL A 41 -10.49 9.69 4.10
N ALA A 42 -11.53 10.48 4.24
CA ALA A 42 -12.59 10.22 5.22
C ALA A 42 -13.23 8.84 5.03
N GLY A 43 -13.41 8.12 6.12
CA GLY A 43 -13.99 6.78 6.15
C GLY A 43 -12.97 5.64 5.99
N ILE A 44 -11.68 5.94 5.78
CA ILE A 44 -10.61 4.94 5.71
C ILE A 44 -9.96 4.77 7.08
N SER A 45 -9.76 3.52 7.48
CA SER A 45 -8.92 3.14 8.61
C SER A 45 -7.99 1.99 8.22
N VAL A 46 -6.86 1.86 8.93
CA VAL A 46 -5.86 0.83 8.66
C VAL A 46 -5.38 0.23 9.97
N GLY A 47 -5.26 -1.09 9.99
CA GLY A 47 -4.69 -1.83 11.11
C GLY A 47 -3.68 -2.87 10.66
N HIS A 48 -2.76 -3.21 11.56
CA HIS A 48 -1.66 -4.13 11.30
C HIS A 48 -1.54 -5.17 12.41
N ALA A 49 -1.32 -6.42 12.03
CA ALA A 49 -0.87 -7.49 12.92
C ALA A 49 0.50 -7.97 12.43
N SER A 50 1.56 -7.65 13.16
CA SER A 50 2.93 -8.02 12.82
C SER A 50 3.32 -9.32 13.53
N ILE A 51 3.90 -10.27 12.79
CA ILE A 51 4.27 -11.59 13.29
C ILE A 51 5.80 -11.72 13.34
N TRP A 52 6.32 -11.79 14.56
CA TRP A 52 7.74 -11.96 14.87
C TRP A 52 7.89 -13.17 15.77
N ARG A 53 8.45 -14.26 15.24
CA ARG A 53 8.76 -15.45 16.02
C ARG A 53 10.10 -16.03 15.58
N ASP A 54 10.87 -16.49 16.53
CA ASP A 54 12.14 -17.17 16.33
C ASP A 54 12.01 -18.58 16.89
N GLU A 55 11.48 -19.49 16.06
CA GLU A 55 11.33 -20.90 16.36
C GLU A 55 12.36 -21.73 15.58
N PRO A 56 12.75 -22.92 16.08
CA PRO A 56 13.54 -23.86 15.28
C PRO A 56 12.77 -24.28 14.02
N PRO A 57 13.47 -24.76 12.98
CA PRO A 57 12.80 -25.30 11.81
C PRO A 57 12.04 -26.60 12.12
N PRO A 58 11.08 -27.01 11.27
CA PRO A 58 10.41 -28.28 11.41
C PRO A 58 11.40 -29.46 11.49
N PRO A 59 11.13 -30.51 12.31
CA PRO A 59 9.86 -30.76 13.01
C PRO A 59 9.74 -30.10 14.40
N ASP A 60 10.79 -29.48 14.92
CA ASP A 60 10.84 -29.00 16.30
C ASP A 60 10.12 -27.65 16.50
N GLY A 61 9.84 -26.91 15.43
CA GLY A 61 9.10 -25.68 15.42
C GLY A 61 8.59 -25.33 14.02
N ARG A 62 8.20 -24.09 13.81
CA ARG A 62 7.67 -23.57 12.54
C ARG A 62 8.69 -22.74 11.74
N GLY A 63 9.88 -22.55 12.26
CA GLY A 63 10.89 -21.68 11.69
C GLY A 63 10.68 -20.20 12.06
N ILE A 64 11.52 -19.35 11.50
CA ILE A 64 11.50 -17.91 11.75
C ILE A 64 10.33 -17.27 11.00
N ALA A 65 9.47 -16.55 11.72
CA ALA A 65 8.39 -15.76 11.12
C ALA A 65 8.78 -14.28 11.05
N ARG A 66 8.71 -13.73 9.85
CA ARG A 66 8.85 -12.30 9.52
C ARG A 66 7.74 -11.95 8.52
N THR A 67 6.52 -11.81 9.01
CA THR A 67 5.33 -11.68 8.18
C THR A 67 4.23 -10.91 8.92
N GLY A 68 3.03 -10.87 8.40
CA GLY A 68 1.88 -10.29 9.06
C GLY A 68 0.68 -10.08 8.16
N VAL A 69 -0.30 -9.37 8.71
CA VAL A 69 -1.53 -8.96 8.04
C VAL A 69 -1.72 -7.47 8.19
N SER A 70 -2.10 -6.79 7.11
CA SER A 70 -2.59 -5.41 7.14
C SER A 70 -4.02 -5.37 6.62
N ALA A 71 -4.91 -4.64 7.30
CA ALA A 71 -6.29 -4.45 6.89
C ALA A 71 -6.55 -2.99 6.56
N ILE A 72 -6.99 -2.70 5.34
CA ILE A 72 -7.51 -1.39 4.92
C ILE A 72 -9.03 -1.48 4.95
N VAL A 73 -9.66 -0.70 5.82
CA VAL A 73 -11.08 -0.81 6.15
C VAL A 73 -11.80 0.48 5.78
N PRO A 74 -12.49 0.51 4.62
CA PRO A 74 -13.40 1.59 4.28
C PRO A 74 -14.68 1.43 5.10
N PHE A 75 -14.94 2.34 6.03
CA PHE A 75 -16.08 2.29 6.93
C PHE A 75 -16.09 1.03 7.83
N ARG A 76 -17.15 0.85 8.64
CA ARG A 76 -17.31 -0.39 9.42
C ARG A 76 -17.72 -1.54 8.50
N PRO A 77 -17.26 -2.79 8.73
CA PRO A 77 -17.59 -3.92 7.86
C PRO A 77 -19.09 -4.13 7.62
N ALA A 78 -19.93 -4.02 8.66
CA ALA A 78 -21.39 -4.13 8.51
C ALA A 78 -22.01 -2.98 7.71
N GLU A 79 -21.46 -1.78 7.80
CA GLU A 79 -21.86 -0.64 6.98
C GLU A 79 -21.43 -0.85 5.53
N LEU A 80 -20.16 -1.24 5.31
CA LEU A 80 -19.60 -1.47 3.99
C LEU A 80 -20.35 -2.60 3.24
N PHE A 81 -20.77 -3.65 3.92
CA PHE A 81 -21.56 -4.73 3.34
C PHE A 81 -22.92 -4.24 2.83
N ARG A 82 -23.60 -3.36 3.60
CA ARG A 82 -24.92 -2.82 3.23
C ARG A 82 -24.84 -1.71 2.21
N ASP A 83 -23.78 -0.92 2.27
CA ASP A 83 -23.62 0.30 1.50
C ASP A 83 -22.18 0.36 0.94
N ARG A 84 -22.01 -0.37 -0.17
CA ARG A 84 -20.71 -0.63 -0.82
C ARG A 84 -20.10 0.65 -1.38
N VAL A 85 -18.78 0.73 -1.44
CA VAL A 85 -18.06 1.84 -2.09
C VAL A 85 -17.76 1.52 -3.54
N ALA A 86 -17.79 2.51 -4.42
CA ALA A 86 -17.34 2.34 -5.79
C ALA A 86 -15.86 1.95 -5.83
N ALA A 87 -15.53 1.00 -6.70
CA ALA A 87 -14.17 0.48 -6.83
C ALA A 87 -13.81 0.18 -8.29
N GLY A 88 -12.51 0.18 -8.56
CA GLY A 88 -11.94 -0.26 -9.83
C GLY A 88 -10.54 -0.79 -9.62
N SER A 89 -10.05 -1.63 -10.51
CA SER A 89 -8.72 -2.22 -10.40
C SER A 89 -7.94 -2.15 -11.69
N ALA A 90 -6.65 -2.41 -11.60
CA ALA A 90 -5.77 -2.58 -12.75
C ALA A 90 -4.65 -3.56 -12.42
N VAL A 91 -4.24 -4.35 -13.40
CA VAL A 91 -3.08 -5.23 -13.36
C VAL A 91 -2.07 -4.68 -14.35
N LEU A 92 -0.86 -4.35 -13.89
CA LEU A 92 0.26 -3.96 -14.75
C LEU A 92 1.06 -5.20 -15.15
N ASN A 93 1.43 -6.03 -14.17
CA ASN A 93 2.00 -7.36 -14.37
C ASN A 93 1.37 -8.33 -13.37
N GLY A 94 1.03 -9.53 -13.81
CA GLY A 94 0.15 -10.45 -13.09
C GLY A 94 0.86 -11.63 -12.42
N ALA A 95 2.16 -11.54 -12.11
CA ALA A 95 2.86 -12.59 -11.36
C ALA A 95 2.58 -12.45 -9.86
N GLY A 96 1.33 -12.59 -9.45
CA GLY A 96 0.83 -12.45 -8.09
C GLY A 96 -0.68 -12.62 -8.04
N GLU A 97 -1.29 -12.45 -6.87
CA GLU A 97 -2.72 -12.64 -6.68
C GLU A 97 -3.37 -11.49 -5.89
N LEU A 98 -4.58 -11.14 -6.33
CA LEU A 98 -5.53 -10.35 -5.58
C LEU A 98 -6.90 -11.04 -5.67
N ILE A 99 -7.25 -11.81 -4.64
CA ILE A 99 -8.58 -12.43 -4.53
C ILE A 99 -9.64 -11.33 -4.41
N GLY A 100 -10.73 -11.48 -5.14
CA GLY A 100 -11.81 -10.49 -5.20
C GLY A 100 -11.73 -9.50 -6.36
N ILE A 101 -10.63 -9.48 -7.11
CA ILE A 101 -10.46 -8.58 -8.28
C ILE A 101 -11.55 -8.80 -9.33
N THR A 102 -11.99 -10.04 -9.53
CA THR A 102 -13.04 -10.38 -10.49
C THR A 102 -14.37 -9.71 -10.11
N ALA A 103 -14.75 -9.77 -8.83
CA ALA A 103 -15.98 -9.13 -8.34
C ALA A 103 -15.90 -7.59 -8.42
N ILE A 104 -14.74 -7.00 -8.08
CA ILE A 104 -14.49 -5.57 -8.23
C ILE A 104 -14.69 -5.14 -9.69
N ASN A 105 -14.12 -5.88 -10.65
CA ASN A 105 -14.19 -5.53 -12.07
C ASN A 105 -15.58 -5.76 -12.65
N GLU A 106 -16.31 -6.78 -12.22
CA GLU A 106 -17.65 -7.09 -12.69
C GLU A 106 -18.69 -6.10 -12.16
N TRP A 107 -18.65 -5.82 -10.85
CA TRP A 107 -19.68 -5.01 -10.20
C TRP A 107 -19.30 -3.56 -9.97
N GLY A 108 -18.01 -3.23 -10.06
CA GLY A 108 -17.52 -1.88 -9.84
C GLY A 108 -17.62 -1.42 -8.39
N VAL A 109 -17.65 -2.34 -7.43
CA VAL A 109 -17.77 -2.03 -5.99
C VAL A 109 -16.85 -2.87 -5.13
N LEU A 110 -16.51 -2.34 -3.97
CA LEU A 110 -15.88 -3.03 -2.85
C LEU A 110 -16.88 -3.14 -1.70
N GLU A 111 -17.04 -4.34 -1.14
CA GLU A 111 -18.02 -4.65 -0.09
C GLU A 111 -17.39 -5.21 1.19
N THR A 112 -16.06 -5.40 1.20
CA THR A 112 -15.30 -5.90 2.34
C THR A 112 -14.05 -5.06 2.56
N PRO A 113 -13.41 -5.14 3.73
CA PRO A 113 -12.02 -4.69 3.89
C PRO A 113 -11.10 -5.34 2.86
N ILE A 114 -9.96 -4.66 2.58
CA ILE A 114 -8.85 -5.19 1.78
C ILE A 114 -7.79 -5.68 2.75
N PHE A 115 -7.37 -6.93 2.63
CA PHE A 115 -6.29 -7.50 3.43
C PHE A 115 -5.03 -7.65 2.58
N LEU A 116 -3.87 -7.37 3.18
CA LEU A 116 -2.55 -7.60 2.60
C LEU A 116 -1.81 -8.62 3.45
N THR A 117 -1.08 -9.55 2.82
CA THR A 117 -0.36 -10.60 3.52
C THR A 117 0.76 -11.21 2.66
N SER A 118 1.36 -12.31 3.12
CA SER A 118 2.32 -13.15 2.40
C SER A 118 1.65 -14.02 1.34
N SER A 119 2.31 -14.29 0.21
CA SER A 119 1.82 -15.14 -0.87
C SER A 119 1.35 -16.51 -0.38
N MET A 120 2.14 -17.18 0.46
CA MET A 120 1.78 -18.50 0.97
C MET A 120 0.64 -18.49 2.00
N ALA A 121 0.29 -17.30 2.54
CA ALA A 121 -0.76 -17.13 3.53
C ALA A 121 -2.11 -16.67 2.93
N ILE A 122 -2.17 -16.33 1.65
CA ILE A 122 -3.35 -15.69 1.04
C ILE A 122 -4.65 -16.49 1.26
N GLY A 123 -4.62 -17.80 1.08
CA GLY A 123 -5.78 -18.67 1.28
C GLY A 123 -6.23 -18.73 2.75
N ARG A 124 -5.28 -18.74 3.70
CA ARG A 124 -5.57 -18.73 5.13
C ARG A 124 -6.17 -17.39 5.57
N VAL A 125 -5.61 -16.29 5.08
CA VAL A 125 -6.15 -14.95 5.37
C VAL A 125 -7.55 -14.78 4.79
N TYR A 126 -7.81 -15.34 3.60
CA TYR A 126 -9.14 -15.33 3.01
C TYR A 126 -10.18 -16.06 3.88
N ASP A 127 -9.89 -17.30 4.28
CA ASP A 127 -10.76 -18.10 5.15
C ASP A 127 -11.00 -17.42 6.50
N ALA A 128 -9.92 -16.95 7.13
CA ALA A 128 -9.99 -16.22 8.40
C ALA A 128 -10.77 -14.90 8.29
N ALA A 129 -10.64 -14.19 7.16
CA ALA A 129 -11.39 -12.96 6.90
C ALA A 129 -12.89 -13.24 6.76
N VAL A 130 -13.29 -14.31 6.06
CA VAL A 130 -14.70 -14.74 6.02
C VAL A 130 -15.22 -14.96 7.42
N ALA A 131 -14.52 -15.75 8.25
CA ALA A 131 -14.95 -16.04 9.62
C ALA A 131 -15.08 -14.75 10.47
N ALA A 132 -14.07 -13.89 10.45
CA ALA A 132 -14.06 -12.66 11.24
C ALA A 132 -15.13 -11.65 10.77
N LEU A 133 -15.42 -11.59 9.47
CA LEU A 133 -16.44 -10.68 8.93
C LEU A 133 -17.85 -11.18 9.15
N VAL A 134 -18.11 -12.50 9.11
CA VAL A 134 -19.42 -13.08 9.44
C VAL A 134 -19.83 -12.75 10.88
N GLU A 135 -18.88 -12.71 11.82
CA GLU A 135 -19.14 -12.28 13.20
C GLU A 135 -19.56 -10.80 13.31
N GLN A 136 -19.06 -9.94 12.41
CA GLN A 136 -19.32 -8.49 12.42
C GLN A 136 -20.48 -8.08 11.49
N VAL A 137 -20.87 -8.95 10.57
CA VAL A 137 -21.90 -8.70 9.53
C VAL A 137 -22.98 -9.80 9.64
N PRO A 138 -24.00 -9.62 10.46
CA PRO A 138 -25.01 -10.67 10.72
C PRO A 138 -25.75 -11.16 9.48
N GLU A 139 -25.82 -10.37 8.42
CA GLU A 139 -26.51 -10.71 7.17
C GLU A 139 -25.64 -11.53 6.21
N ALA A 140 -24.30 -11.56 6.43
CA ALA A 140 -23.37 -12.28 5.56
C ALA A 140 -23.62 -13.79 5.59
N GLY A 141 -23.71 -14.40 4.41
CA GLY A 141 -24.04 -15.81 4.25
C GLY A 141 -25.53 -16.14 4.41
N LEU A 142 -26.37 -15.18 4.82
CA LEU A 142 -27.81 -15.34 4.95
C LEU A 142 -28.58 -14.58 3.86
N ALA A 143 -28.28 -13.31 3.70
CA ALA A 143 -28.92 -12.45 2.71
C ALA A 143 -28.14 -12.45 1.38
N ASP A 144 -26.81 -12.55 1.45
CA ASP A 144 -25.91 -12.59 0.29
C ASP A 144 -24.55 -13.17 0.69
N ALA A 145 -23.76 -13.60 -0.29
CA ALA A 145 -22.39 -14.05 -0.08
C ALA A 145 -21.47 -12.89 0.31
N LEU A 146 -20.40 -13.20 1.02
CA LEU A 146 -19.35 -12.26 1.38
C LEU A 146 -18.05 -12.73 0.76
N MET A 147 -17.43 -11.89 -0.06
CA MET A 147 -16.17 -12.20 -0.76
C MET A 147 -15.07 -11.22 -0.33
N PRO A 148 -14.22 -11.57 0.66
CA PRO A 148 -13.11 -10.74 1.08
C PRO A 148 -12.13 -10.45 -0.07
N VAL A 149 -11.53 -9.26 -0.04
CA VAL A 149 -10.44 -8.91 -0.92
C VAL A 149 -9.13 -9.13 -0.19
N VAL A 150 -8.28 -10.01 -0.74
CA VAL A 150 -6.97 -10.35 -0.16
C VAL A 150 -5.90 -10.26 -1.23
N ALA A 151 -4.86 -9.49 -0.98
CA ALA A 151 -3.72 -9.33 -1.88
C ALA A 151 -2.42 -9.72 -1.17
N GLU A 152 -1.39 -10.04 -1.96
CA GLU A 152 -0.18 -10.61 -1.40
C GLU A 152 1.10 -10.08 -2.06
N CYS A 153 2.21 -10.19 -1.32
CA CYS A 153 3.57 -10.16 -1.83
C CYS A 153 4.38 -11.26 -1.14
N ASP A 154 5.38 -11.82 -1.83
CA ASP A 154 6.20 -12.90 -1.27
C ASP A 154 7.23 -12.38 -0.26
N ASP A 155 7.13 -12.82 0.98
CA ASP A 155 8.07 -12.52 2.07
C ASP A 155 9.07 -13.65 2.34
N GLY A 156 9.08 -14.68 1.49
CA GLY A 156 9.81 -15.94 1.69
C GLY A 156 11.33 -15.79 1.84
N TYR A 157 11.92 -14.64 1.50
CA TYR A 157 13.35 -14.39 1.74
C TYR A 157 13.68 -14.29 3.23
N LEU A 158 12.85 -13.57 4.01
CA LEU A 158 13.03 -13.40 5.46
C LEU A 158 12.16 -14.33 6.30
N ASN A 159 11.07 -14.84 5.75
CA ASN A 159 10.03 -15.60 6.42
C ASN A 159 10.08 -17.08 6.07
N ALA A 160 9.93 -17.99 7.04
CA ALA A 160 9.74 -19.41 6.80
C ALA A 160 8.31 -19.68 6.27
N SER A 161 8.01 -19.17 5.07
CA SER A 161 6.67 -19.14 4.47
C SER A 161 6.05 -20.51 4.22
N ARG A 162 6.85 -21.58 4.06
CA ARG A 162 6.37 -22.95 3.85
C ARG A 162 5.49 -23.49 4.98
N THR A 163 5.59 -22.96 6.18
CA THR A 163 4.81 -23.36 7.36
C THR A 163 3.57 -22.48 7.57
N VAL A 164 3.30 -21.53 6.66
CA VAL A 164 2.20 -20.58 6.69
C VAL A 164 2.02 -19.96 8.09
N GLN A 165 2.82 -18.95 8.38
CA GLN A 165 3.00 -18.39 9.73
C GLN A 165 1.80 -17.60 10.27
N VAL A 166 0.91 -17.12 9.38
CA VAL A 166 -0.29 -16.32 9.73
C VAL A 166 -1.37 -17.23 10.34
N GLU A 167 -2.05 -16.74 11.38
CA GLU A 167 -3.18 -17.41 12.05
C GLU A 167 -4.46 -16.57 11.97
N PRO A 168 -5.65 -17.17 12.17
CA PRO A 168 -6.92 -16.44 12.14
C PRO A 168 -6.99 -15.25 13.10
N ASP A 169 -6.34 -15.35 14.27
CA ASP A 169 -6.31 -14.27 15.25
C ASP A 169 -5.48 -13.06 14.77
N ASP A 170 -4.50 -13.26 13.88
CA ASP A 170 -3.75 -12.15 13.28
C ASP A 170 -4.65 -11.32 12.35
N VAL A 171 -5.59 -11.95 11.65
CA VAL A 171 -6.57 -11.26 10.81
C VAL A 171 -7.55 -10.44 11.68
N ARG A 172 -8.04 -11.03 12.79
CA ARG A 172 -8.86 -10.32 13.77
C ARG A 172 -8.11 -9.13 14.36
N ALA A 173 -6.86 -9.33 14.77
CA ALA A 173 -6.03 -8.27 15.35
C ALA A 173 -5.81 -7.11 14.36
N ALA A 174 -5.62 -7.37 13.08
CA ALA A 174 -5.51 -6.34 12.06
C ALA A 174 -6.82 -5.55 11.88
N LEU A 175 -7.99 -6.22 11.91
CA LEU A 175 -9.31 -5.56 11.87
C LEU A 175 -9.58 -4.72 13.12
N ASP A 176 -9.25 -5.25 14.29
CA ASP A 176 -9.41 -4.53 15.55
C ASP A 176 -8.49 -3.31 15.62
N GLY A 177 -7.23 -3.45 15.16
CA GLY A 177 -6.28 -2.34 15.04
C GLY A 177 -6.82 -1.23 14.13
N ALA A 178 -7.49 -1.55 13.03
CA ALA A 178 -8.11 -0.56 12.16
C ALA A 178 -9.28 0.17 12.84
N ARG A 179 -10.09 -0.55 13.61
CA ARG A 179 -11.20 0.04 14.38
C ARG A 179 -10.70 1.01 15.44
N ASP A 180 -9.60 0.68 16.11
CA ASP A 180 -9.08 1.38 17.28
C ASP A 180 -8.07 2.50 16.90
N ALA A 181 -7.72 2.64 15.61
CA ALA A 181 -6.68 3.55 15.11
C ALA A 181 -6.93 5.06 15.35
N GLY A 182 -8.15 5.46 15.71
CA GLY A 182 -8.47 6.82 16.14
C GLY A 182 -8.17 7.95 15.14
N GLY A 183 -7.94 7.64 13.84
CA GLY A 183 -7.64 8.63 12.80
C GLY A 183 -6.23 9.20 12.85
N GLY A 184 -5.32 8.62 13.62
CA GLY A 184 -3.89 8.95 13.62
C GLY A 184 -3.17 8.48 12.37
N PRO A 185 -1.91 8.92 12.13
CA PRO A 185 -1.13 8.49 10.97
C PRO A 185 -0.92 6.97 11.00
N VAL A 186 -1.03 6.34 9.83
CA VAL A 186 -0.78 4.90 9.68
C VAL A 186 0.70 4.61 9.82
N ALA A 187 1.04 3.58 10.56
CA ALA A 187 2.41 3.09 10.65
C ALA A 187 2.88 2.57 9.28
N SER A 188 4.14 2.87 8.95
CA SER A 188 4.80 2.44 7.70
C SER A 188 6.02 1.58 7.99
N GLY A 189 6.59 0.97 6.96
CA GLY A 189 7.80 0.15 7.02
C GLY A 189 7.52 -1.29 7.48
N VAL A 190 8.20 -1.70 8.53
CA VAL A 190 8.27 -3.09 9.01
C VAL A 190 7.08 -3.40 9.93
N VAL A 191 5.86 -3.26 9.41
CA VAL A 191 4.60 -3.48 10.14
C VAL A 191 3.62 -4.31 9.32
N GLY A 192 2.80 -5.12 10.00
CA GLY A 192 1.79 -5.96 9.37
C GLY A 192 2.38 -6.80 8.24
N ALA A 193 1.73 -6.81 7.08
CA ALA A 193 2.22 -7.49 5.89
C ALA A 193 3.61 -7.04 5.44
N GLY A 194 4.06 -5.84 5.83
CA GLY A 194 5.37 -5.29 5.45
C GLY A 194 6.57 -5.88 6.18
N VAL A 195 6.36 -6.70 7.23
CA VAL A 195 7.47 -7.20 8.07
C VAL A 195 8.53 -7.96 7.28
N GLY A 196 8.16 -8.82 6.34
CA GLY A 196 9.12 -9.63 5.56
C GLY A 196 9.49 -9.05 4.19
N MET A 197 8.96 -7.89 3.80
CA MET A 197 9.10 -7.35 2.44
C MET A 197 10.48 -6.72 2.17
N VAL A 198 10.95 -6.90 0.93
CA VAL A 198 12.25 -6.41 0.45
C VAL A 198 12.02 -5.58 -0.80
N GLY A 199 12.36 -4.28 -0.74
CA GLY A 199 12.26 -3.38 -1.90
C GLY A 199 13.61 -2.83 -2.30
N PHE A 200 13.95 -2.91 -3.59
CA PHE A 200 15.25 -2.49 -4.11
C PHE A 200 16.43 -3.15 -3.38
N GLU A 201 16.27 -4.43 -3.00
CA GLU A 201 17.27 -5.20 -2.23
C GLU A 201 17.57 -4.62 -0.84
N LEU A 202 16.81 -3.61 -0.42
CA LEU A 202 16.82 -3.00 0.90
C LEU A 202 15.55 -3.38 1.66
N LYS A 203 15.56 -3.19 2.97
CA LYS A 203 14.35 -3.40 3.76
C LYS A 203 13.29 -2.37 3.41
N ALA A 204 12.11 -2.86 3.11
CA ALA A 204 10.92 -2.08 2.75
C ALA A 204 9.70 -2.57 3.54
N GLY A 205 8.50 -2.36 3.05
CA GLY A 205 7.27 -2.83 3.69
C GLY A 205 6.05 -1.99 3.32
N ILE A 206 5.26 -1.62 4.32
CA ILE A 206 4.12 -0.73 4.13
C ILE A 206 4.61 0.70 3.87
N GLY A 207 4.08 1.32 2.82
CA GLY A 207 4.30 2.74 2.55
C GLY A 207 2.99 3.52 2.49
N ASN A 208 3.04 4.79 2.87
CA ASN A 208 1.86 5.65 2.92
C ASN A 208 2.18 7.05 2.37
N ALA A 209 1.22 7.61 1.62
CA ALA A 209 1.23 9.02 1.25
C ALA A 209 -0.19 9.51 0.93
N SER A 210 -0.40 10.81 0.97
CA SER A 210 -1.65 11.43 0.52
C SER A 210 -1.41 12.73 -0.22
N ARG A 211 -2.43 13.18 -0.94
CA ARG A 211 -2.45 14.48 -1.64
C ARG A 211 -3.77 15.19 -1.42
N SER A 212 -3.66 16.50 -1.27
CA SER A 212 -4.79 17.43 -1.39
C SER A 212 -4.91 17.85 -2.85
N VAL A 213 -6.07 17.66 -3.43
CA VAL A 213 -6.31 17.90 -4.85
C VAL A 213 -7.39 18.96 -4.99
N GLU A 214 -7.03 20.12 -5.54
CA GLU A 214 -8.02 21.13 -5.90
C GLU A 214 -8.82 20.64 -7.12
N PRO A 215 -10.14 20.92 -7.18
CA PRO A 215 -10.92 20.65 -8.37
C PRO A 215 -10.26 21.33 -9.57
N GLY A 216 -9.94 20.57 -10.60
CA GLY A 216 -9.25 21.10 -11.78
C GLY A 216 -10.05 22.18 -12.47
N SER A 217 -9.43 23.32 -12.80
CA SER A 217 -10.05 24.31 -13.67
C SER A 217 -10.04 23.80 -15.11
N ARG A 218 -11.13 24.01 -15.85
CA ARG A 218 -11.22 23.77 -17.30
C ARG A 218 -10.39 24.77 -18.13
N ALA A 219 -9.14 25.01 -17.76
CA ALA A 219 -8.34 26.06 -18.40
C ALA A 219 -8.31 25.93 -19.94
N ARG A 220 -8.30 24.71 -20.49
CA ARG A 220 -8.33 24.48 -21.94
C ARG A 220 -9.69 24.73 -22.63
N PHE A 221 -10.76 24.90 -21.84
CA PHE A 221 -12.09 25.25 -22.33
C PHE A 221 -12.46 26.73 -22.00
N ALA A 222 -11.52 27.51 -21.49
CA ALA A 222 -11.71 28.91 -21.26
C ALA A 222 -12.09 29.60 -22.60
N GLY A 223 -13.22 30.28 -22.62
CA GLY A 223 -13.77 30.94 -23.82
C GLY A 223 -14.70 30.06 -24.67
N VAL A 224 -14.97 28.83 -24.31
CA VAL A 224 -16.03 28.01 -24.94
C VAL A 224 -17.37 28.44 -24.35
N PRO A 225 -18.36 28.88 -25.14
CA PRO A 225 -19.68 29.26 -24.64
C PRO A 225 -20.35 28.08 -23.92
N GLY A 226 -20.84 28.30 -22.71
CA GLY A 226 -21.46 27.27 -21.86
C GLY A 226 -20.48 26.41 -21.06
N ALA A 227 -19.16 26.59 -21.22
CA ALA A 227 -18.20 25.99 -20.31
C ALA A 227 -18.20 26.78 -18.98
N ASP A 228 -18.67 26.15 -17.93
CA ASP A 228 -18.57 26.71 -16.59
C ASP A 228 -17.12 26.62 -16.12
N THR A 229 -16.42 27.76 -16.04
CA THR A 229 -15.03 27.84 -15.59
C THR A 229 -14.91 28.05 -14.07
N ALA A 230 -16.03 28.35 -13.43
CA ALA A 230 -16.09 28.45 -11.97
C ALA A 230 -16.15 27.01 -11.38
N GLY A 231 -15.10 26.62 -10.71
CA GLY A 231 -15.20 25.47 -9.80
C GLY A 231 -16.37 25.74 -8.83
N ASN A 232 -17.32 24.84 -8.76
CA ASN A 232 -18.41 24.90 -7.78
C ASN A 232 -17.80 24.86 -6.39
N GLY A 233 -17.36 25.92 -5.80
CA GLY A 233 -16.94 26.13 -4.40
C GLY A 233 -16.75 24.88 -3.48
N SER A 234 -16.53 23.71 -4.07
CA SER A 234 -16.31 22.46 -3.35
C SER A 234 -14.95 22.53 -2.71
N ALA A 235 -14.88 22.20 -1.42
CA ALA A 235 -13.63 21.86 -0.76
C ALA A 235 -12.88 20.86 -1.63
N GLY A 236 -11.56 21.02 -1.76
CA GLY A 236 -10.72 20.12 -2.57
C GLY A 236 -10.86 18.66 -2.12
N TYR A 237 -10.43 17.75 -2.96
CA TYR A 237 -10.47 16.30 -2.68
C TYR A 237 -9.22 15.84 -1.95
N ARG A 238 -9.35 14.73 -1.19
CA ARG A 238 -8.26 13.96 -0.65
C ARG A 238 -8.04 12.71 -1.50
N LEU A 239 -6.78 12.39 -1.72
CA LEU A 239 -6.37 11.13 -2.31
C LEU A 239 -5.26 10.55 -1.45
N GLY A 240 -5.42 9.29 -1.04
CA GLY A 240 -4.44 8.58 -0.24
C GLY A 240 -4.01 7.29 -0.93
N VAL A 241 -2.77 6.91 -0.70
CA VAL A 241 -2.15 5.69 -1.23
C VAL A 241 -1.50 4.91 -0.10
N LEU A 242 -1.73 3.59 -0.09
CA LEU A 242 -0.98 2.63 0.71
C LEU A 242 -0.35 1.61 -0.24
N THR A 243 0.95 1.34 -0.05
CA THR A 243 1.69 0.32 -0.82
C THR A 243 2.16 -0.81 0.08
N LEU A 244 2.16 -2.02 -0.46
CA LEU A 244 2.98 -3.14 0.04
C LEU A 244 4.14 -3.29 -0.94
N THR A 245 5.33 -2.83 -0.54
CA THR A 245 6.51 -2.67 -1.40
C THR A 245 7.45 -3.86 -1.26
N ASN A 246 7.60 -4.64 -2.33
CA ASN A 246 8.44 -5.84 -2.37
C ASN A 246 9.02 -6.07 -3.77
N PHE A 247 9.68 -5.07 -4.38
CA PHE A 247 10.16 -5.13 -5.76
C PHE A 247 11.42 -4.30 -5.97
N GLY A 248 12.08 -4.53 -7.09
CA GLY A 248 13.11 -3.66 -7.67
C GLY A 248 14.54 -4.08 -7.33
N ARG A 249 15.46 -3.57 -8.14
CA ARG A 249 16.92 -3.72 -8.01
C ARG A 249 17.51 -2.42 -7.53
N ILE A 250 18.49 -2.50 -6.64
CA ILE A 250 19.10 -1.29 -6.02
C ILE A 250 19.65 -0.32 -7.07
N GLU A 251 20.26 -0.80 -8.12
CA GLU A 251 20.86 0.07 -9.16
C GLU A 251 19.84 0.94 -9.87
N ARG A 252 18.55 0.53 -9.85
CA ARG A 252 17.45 1.26 -10.49
C ARG A 252 16.75 2.24 -9.59
N LEU A 253 16.99 2.19 -8.25
CA LEU A 253 16.30 3.06 -7.31
C LEU A 253 16.53 4.53 -7.64
N THR A 254 15.44 5.24 -7.90
CA THR A 254 15.43 6.70 -8.05
C THR A 254 14.54 7.33 -6.98
N ILE A 255 14.95 8.48 -6.47
CA ILE A 255 14.20 9.28 -5.49
C ILE A 255 14.12 10.70 -6.02
N ASP A 256 12.90 11.16 -6.30
CA ASP A 256 12.65 12.47 -6.94
C ASP A 256 13.51 12.70 -8.20
N GLY A 257 13.65 11.63 -9.02
CA GLY A 257 14.44 11.65 -10.26
C GLY A 257 15.96 11.57 -10.07
N VAL A 258 16.46 11.44 -8.85
CA VAL A 258 17.90 11.25 -8.58
C VAL A 258 18.22 9.75 -8.55
N PRO A 259 19.19 9.24 -9.31
CA PRO A 259 19.55 7.81 -9.36
C PRO A 259 20.35 7.40 -8.10
N VAL A 260 19.70 7.45 -6.95
CA VAL A 260 20.29 7.18 -5.64
C VAL A 260 20.84 5.76 -5.57
N GLY A 261 20.10 4.79 -6.11
CA GLY A 261 20.48 3.39 -6.03
C GLY A 261 21.78 3.07 -6.77
N ALA A 262 21.99 3.67 -7.94
CA ALA A 262 23.27 3.50 -8.68
C ALA A 262 24.47 4.01 -7.87
N ALA A 263 24.31 5.12 -7.14
CA ALA A 263 25.35 5.63 -6.27
C ALA A 263 25.59 4.73 -5.05
N LEU A 264 24.52 4.23 -4.42
CA LEU A 264 24.63 3.28 -3.30
C LEU A 264 25.31 1.97 -3.72
N ALA A 265 24.97 1.43 -4.89
CA ALA A 265 25.62 0.24 -5.44
C ALA A 265 27.12 0.48 -5.69
N ALA A 266 27.51 1.65 -6.22
CA ALA A 266 28.89 2.04 -6.40
C ALA A 266 29.64 2.22 -5.07
N ASP A 267 28.97 2.61 -4.01
CA ASP A 267 29.51 2.68 -2.65
C ASP A 267 29.65 1.29 -1.98
N GLY A 268 29.24 0.20 -2.68
CA GLY A 268 29.38 -1.18 -2.20
C GLY A 268 28.25 -1.65 -1.29
N TRP A 269 27.07 -1.04 -1.36
CA TRP A 269 25.91 -1.54 -0.63
C TRP A 269 25.54 -2.93 -1.13
N PRO A 270 25.28 -3.89 -0.22
CA PRO A 270 25.15 -5.27 -0.58
C PRO A 270 23.98 -5.51 -1.51
N VAL A 271 24.24 -6.29 -2.53
CA VAL A 271 23.26 -6.90 -3.41
C VAL A 271 23.00 -8.28 -2.84
N ALA A 272 21.84 -8.47 -2.22
CA ALA A 272 21.56 -9.71 -1.49
C ALA A 272 20.79 -10.74 -2.32
N LEU A 273 20.23 -10.39 -3.47
CA LEU A 273 19.28 -11.23 -4.21
C LEU A 273 19.74 -11.49 -5.63
N ASP A 274 19.85 -12.78 -5.99
CA ASP A 274 20.27 -13.22 -7.34
C ASP A 274 19.17 -13.07 -8.40
N ASP A 275 17.87 -13.06 -8.00
CA ASP A 275 16.73 -12.99 -8.92
C ASP A 275 15.90 -11.73 -8.72
N GLU A 276 15.47 -11.11 -9.85
CA GLU A 276 14.52 -10.02 -9.87
C GLU A 276 13.09 -10.56 -9.70
N GLN A 277 12.80 -11.09 -8.52
CA GLN A 277 11.44 -11.45 -8.11
C GLN A 277 10.89 -10.31 -7.25
N GLY A 278 9.60 -10.08 -7.36
CA GLY A 278 8.98 -9.04 -6.54
C GLY A 278 7.50 -8.92 -6.78
N SER A 279 6.88 -8.00 -6.08
CA SER A 279 5.48 -7.60 -6.27
C SER A 279 5.22 -6.26 -5.61
N CYS A 280 4.16 -5.59 -6.02
CA CYS A 280 3.70 -4.40 -5.35
C CYS A 280 2.18 -4.33 -5.40
N ILE A 281 1.55 -4.30 -4.24
CA ILE A 281 0.13 -3.99 -4.16
C ILE A 281 -0.01 -2.51 -3.84
N VAL A 282 -0.87 -1.82 -4.60
CA VAL A 282 -1.20 -0.41 -4.35
C VAL A 282 -2.69 -0.26 -4.14
N VAL A 283 -3.07 0.28 -2.99
CA VAL A 283 -4.44 0.67 -2.66
C VAL A 283 -4.53 2.19 -2.70
N VAL A 284 -5.41 2.69 -3.57
CA VAL A 284 -5.72 4.11 -3.72
C VAL A 284 -7.10 4.38 -3.16
N ALA A 285 -7.24 5.35 -2.29
CA ALA A 285 -8.53 5.84 -1.80
C ALA A 285 -8.70 7.32 -2.13
N THR A 286 -9.95 7.74 -2.39
CA THR A 286 -10.28 9.15 -2.57
C THR A 286 -11.70 9.45 -2.11
N ASP A 287 -11.96 10.66 -1.67
CA ASP A 287 -13.29 11.21 -1.43
C ASP A 287 -13.86 11.96 -2.66
N ALA A 288 -13.13 11.98 -3.77
CA ALA A 288 -13.69 12.45 -5.04
C ALA A 288 -14.79 11.49 -5.52
N PRO A 289 -15.93 11.99 -5.99
CA PRO A 289 -17.02 11.15 -6.49
C PRO A 289 -16.65 10.59 -7.86
N LEU A 290 -16.15 9.36 -7.88
CA LEU A 290 -15.67 8.68 -9.09
C LEU A 290 -16.45 7.40 -9.37
N LEU A 291 -16.76 7.18 -10.64
CA LEU A 291 -17.38 5.95 -11.13
C LEU A 291 -16.34 4.82 -11.26
N PRO A 292 -16.75 3.54 -11.28
CA PRO A 292 -15.83 2.40 -11.32
C PRO A 292 -14.82 2.45 -12.47
N HIS A 293 -15.23 2.84 -13.68
CA HIS A 293 -14.30 2.96 -14.81
C HIS A 293 -13.27 4.08 -14.63
N GLN A 294 -13.64 5.19 -13.93
CA GLN A 294 -12.72 6.27 -13.58
C GLN A 294 -11.72 5.80 -12.52
N LEU A 295 -12.18 5.01 -11.54
CA LEU A 295 -11.33 4.38 -10.52
C LEU A 295 -10.35 3.39 -11.12
N ALA A 296 -10.76 2.56 -12.10
CA ALA A 296 -9.85 1.68 -12.83
C ALA A 296 -8.77 2.48 -13.62
N ARG A 297 -9.13 3.66 -14.17
CA ARG A 297 -8.17 4.58 -14.78
C ARG A 297 -7.21 5.19 -13.74
N LEU A 298 -7.72 5.48 -12.55
CA LEU A 298 -6.93 6.00 -11.42
C LEU A 298 -5.93 4.93 -10.95
N ALA A 299 -6.40 3.70 -10.67
CA ALA A 299 -5.58 2.56 -10.27
C ALA A 299 -4.40 2.34 -11.22
N ARG A 300 -4.66 2.39 -12.53
CA ARG A 300 -3.64 2.21 -13.58
C ARG A 300 -2.49 3.21 -13.50
N ARG A 301 -2.70 4.43 -12.94
CA ARG A 301 -1.66 5.46 -12.78
C ARG A 301 -0.67 5.14 -11.65
N ALA A 302 -1.03 4.24 -10.73
CA ALA A 302 -0.08 3.75 -9.72
C ALA A 302 1.19 3.18 -10.37
N GLY A 303 1.07 2.45 -11.49
CA GLY A 303 2.20 1.95 -12.25
C GLY A 303 3.18 3.03 -12.73
N LEU A 304 2.69 4.24 -13.05
CA LEU A 304 3.57 5.38 -13.39
C LEU A 304 4.33 5.89 -12.16
N GLY A 305 3.71 5.84 -10.97
CA GLY A 305 4.39 6.17 -9.71
C GLY A 305 5.47 5.15 -9.38
N LEU A 306 5.20 3.84 -9.55
CA LEU A 306 6.21 2.79 -9.40
C LEU A 306 7.37 2.97 -10.38
N ALA A 307 7.09 3.27 -11.65
CA ALA A 307 8.12 3.51 -12.65
C ALA A 307 9.06 4.67 -12.29
N ARG A 308 8.53 5.71 -11.62
CA ARG A 308 9.35 6.85 -11.16
C ARG A 308 10.34 6.47 -10.05
N THR A 309 10.11 5.40 -9.31
CA THR A 309 11.05 4.87 -8.32
C THR A 309 12.07 3.91 -8.92
N GLY A 310 11.92 3.52 -10.20
CA GLY A 310 12.83 2.61 -10.91
C GLY A 310 12.26 1.21 -11.14
N SER A 311 10.96 0.98 -10.87
CA SER A 311 10.30 -0.27 -11.25
C SER A 311 10.24 -0.43 -12.77
N THR A 312 10.49 -1.64 -13.23
CA THR A 312 10.29 -2.05 -14.62
C THR A 312 9.18 -3.07 -14.77
N ALA A 313 8.48 -3.41 -13.68
CA ALA A 313 7.48 -4.48 -13.62
C ALA A 313 8.05 -5.76 -14.27
N GLY A 314 9.14 -6.30 -13.69
CA GLY A 314 9.86 -7.46 -14.22
C GLY A 314 8.98 -8.70 -14.36
N HIS A 315 9.41 -9.68 -15.17
CA HIS A 315 8.61 -10.86 -15.50
C HIS A 315 8.01 -11.59 -14.28
N GLY A 316 8.79 -11.75 -13.21
CA GLY A 316 8.37 -12.43 -11.96
C GLY A 316 7.69 -11.51 -10.95
N SER A 317 7.38 -10.27 -11.29
CA SER A 317 6.79 -9.29 -10.38
C SER A 317 5.27 -9.18 -10.55
N GLY A 318 4.52 -9.01 -9.46
CA GLY A 318 3.06 -8.84 -9.45
C GLY A 318 2.69 -7.41 -9.06
N GLU A 319 2.34 -6.55 -10.02
CA GLU A 319 1.87 -5.20 -9.76
C GLU A 319 0.36 -5.12 -9.97
N ILE A 320 -0.39 -5.18 -8.86
CA ILE A 320 -1.86 -5.19 -8.86
C ILE A 320 -2.38 -4.01 -8.02
N PHE A 321 -3.34 -3.28 -8.56
CA PHE A 321 -3.79 -2.01 -8.01
C PHE A 321 -5.31 -1.99 -7.84
N VAL A 322 -5.77 -1.43 -6.72
CA VAL A 322 -7.19 -1.16 -6.43
C VAL A 322 -7.37 0.31 -6.12
N ALA A 323 -8.38 0.94 -6.69
CA ALA A 323 -8.80 2.29 -6.32
C ALA A 323 -10.25 2.29 -5.86
N ILE A 324 -10.56 3.06 -4.82
CA ILE A 324 -11.89 3.18 -4.25
C ILE A 324 -12.29 4.65 -4.07
N SER A 325 -13.58 4.93 -4.18
CA SER A 325 -14.16 6.22 -3.83
C SER A 325 -15.08 6.08 -2.62
N THR A 326 -14.78 6.80 -1.53
CA THR A 326 -15.64 6.83 -0.34
C THR A 326 -16.88 7.69 -0.53
N ALA A 327 -16.92 8.54 -1.57
CA ALA A 327 -18.05 9.41 -1.88
C ALA A 327 -19.17 8.70 -2.66
N VAL A 328 -18.83 7.74 -3.54
CA VAL A 328 -19.83 7.02 -4.34
C VAL A 328 -20.19 5.71 -3.63
N ARG A 329 -21.44 5.64 -3.17
CA ARG A 329 -21.98 4.51 -2.40
C ARG A 329 -23.05 3.78 -3.20
N VAL A 330 -23.03 2.46 -3.15
CA VAL A 330 -23.98 1.58 -3.85
C VAL A 330 -24.68 0.69 -2.83
N ARG A 331 -25.90 1.08 -2.46
CA ARG A 331 -26.68 0.39 -1.43
C ARG A 331 -27.13 -1.00 -1.90
N ARG A 332 -26.88 -2.02 -1.10
CA ARG A 332 -27.42 -3.38 -1.30
C ARG A 332 -28.93 -3.37 -1.09
N GLY A 333 -29.70 -3.95 -2.00
CA GLY A 333 -31.16 -3.92 -1.93
C GLY A 333 -31.76 -2.51 -2.09
N GLY A 334 -31.05 -1.59 -2.72
CA GLY A 334 -31.54 -0.25 -3.03
C GLY A 334 -32.64 -0.23 -4.11
N PRO A 335 -33.13 0.96 -4.49
CA PRO A 335 -34.16 1.10 -5.51
C PRO A 335 -33.62 0.66 -6.90
N PRO A 336 -34.50 0.26 -7.83
CA PRO A 336 -34.10 -0.24 -9.17
C PRO A 336 -33.44 0.83 -10.05
N ILE A 337 -33.65 2.10 -9.76
CA ILE A 337 -33.04 3.23 -10.47
C ILE A 337 -32.32 4.10 -9.45
N VAL A 338 -31.03 4.37 -9.70
CA VAL A 338 -30.17 5.18 -8.82
C VAL A 338 -29.60 6.34 -9.63
N THR A 339 -29.61 7.53 -9.05
CA THR A 339 -28.87 8.69 -9.58
C THR A 339 -27.57 8.84 -8.81
N THR A 340 -26.46 8.97 -9.53
CA THR A 340 -25.13 9.13 -8.93
C THR A 340 -24.49 10.40 -9.47
N GLU A 341 -24.12 11.31 -8.58
CA GLU A 341 -23.25 12.44 -8.93
C GLU A 341 -21.82 11.95 -9.05
N HIS A 342 -21.11 12.40 -10.08
CA HIS A 342 -19.71 12.04 -10.30
C HIS A 342 -18.95 13.18 -10.99
N LEU A 343 -17.64 13.17 -10.81
CA LEU A 343 -16.73 14.12 -11.47
C LEU A 343 -16.67 13.81 -12.97
N ALA A 344 -16.82 14.82 -13.81
CA ALA A 344 -16.68 14.64 -15.25
C ALA A 344 -15.24 14.29 -15.63
N ASP A 345 -15.06 13.47 -16.67
CA ASP A 345 -13.77 12.90 -17.07
C ASP A 345 -12.67 13.91 -17.34
N GLU A 346 -13.04 15.07 -17.88
CA GLU A 346 -12.11 16.17 -18.16
C GLU A 346 -11.49 16.84 -16.93
N TYR A 347 -11.95 16.51 -15.72
CA TYR A 347 -11.41 17.00 -14.44
C TYR A 347 -10.56 15.97 -13.71
N LEU A 348 -10.25 14.80 -14.30
CA LEU A 348 -9.49 13.75 -13.66
C LEU A 348 -7.97 13.98 -13.62
N ASP A 349 -7.41 14.82 -14.47
CA ASP A 349 -5.96 15.00 -14.59
C ASP A 349 -5.26 15.35 -13.26
N PRO A 350 -5.80 16.21 -12.38
CA PRO A 350 -5.19 16.46 -11.08
C PRO A 350 -5.16 15.22 -10.16
N LEU A 351 -6.21 14.39 -10.21
CA LEU A 351 -6.26 13.11 -9.46
C LEU A 351 -5.27 12.10 -10.03
N PHE A 352 -5.09 12.05 -11.35
CA PHE A 352 -4.06 11.22 -11.98
C PHE A 352 -2.65 11.62 -11.54
N ALA A 353 -2.35 12.93 -11.51
CA ALA A 353 -1.08 13.42 -10.99
C ALA A 353 -0.90 13.06 -9.51
N ALA A 354 -1.96 13.18 -8.71
CA ALA A 354 -1.95 12.85 -7.29
C ALA A 354 -1.62 11.37 -7.03
N VAL A 355 -2.20 10.44 -7.80
CA VAL A 355 -1.87 9.00 -7.68
C VAL A 355 -0.40 8.77 -7.98
N VAL A 356 0.12 9.34 -9.07
CA VAL A 356 1.53 9.15 -9.47
C VAL A 356 2.47 9.64 -8.36
N GLU A 357 2.27 10.86 -7.88
CA GLU A 357 3.10 11.44 -6.82
C GLU A 357 2.97 10.71 -5.47
N ALA A 358 1.74 10.35 -5.09
CA ALA A 358 1.51 9.65 -3.82
C ALA A 358 2.04 8.21 -3.85
N THR A 359 1.97 7.52 -4.99
CA THR A 359 2.54 6.16 -5.13
C THR A 359 4.06 6.21 -5.06
N GLU A 360 4.71 7.14 -5.79
CA GLU A 360 6.16 7.34 -5.68
C GLU A 360 6.56 7.62 -4.23
N GLU A 361 5.88 8.54 -3.54
CA GLU A 361 6.20 8.88 -2.16
C GLU A 361 5.95 7.70 -1.20
N ALA A 362 4.87 6.94 -1.37
CA ALA A 362 4.57 5.79 -0.51
C ALA A 362 5.66 4.70 -0.62
N VAL A 363 6.15 4.41 -1.83
CA VAL A 363 7.28 3.49 -2.01
C VAL A 363 8.52 4.00 -1.28
N ILE A 364 8.87 5.27 -1.45
CA ILE A 364 10.03 5.87 -0.78
C ILE A 364 9.83 5.92 0.75
N ASP A 365 8.62 6.21 1.22
CA ASP A 365 8.27 6.16 2.64
C ASP A 365 8.58 4.79 3.24
N SER A 366 8.19 3.70 2.56
CA SER A 366 8.42 2.33 3.02
C SER A 366 9.91 2.00 3.23
N LEU A 367 10.80 2.59 2.43
CA LEU A 367 12.26 2.41 2.52
C LEU A 367 12.87 3.24 3.65
N PHE A 368 12.44 4.52 3.78
CA PHE A 368 13.02 5.44 4.77
C PHE A 368 12.73 5.01 6.21
N VAL A 369 11.55 4.48 6.47
CA VAL A 369 11.10 4.12 7.82
C VAL A 369 11.40 2.67 8.20
N ALA A 370 11.88 1.84 7.27
CA ALA A 370 12.22 0.45 7.56
C ALA A 370 13.56 0.31 8.25
N ASP A 371 13.61 -0.54 9.29
CA ASP A 371 14.85 -0.95 9.95
C ASP A 371 15.41 -2.23 9.36
N THR A 372 16.71 -2.49 9.57
CA THR A 372 17.35 -3.76 9.20
C THR A 372 16.67 -4.95 9.87
N VAL A 373 16.39 -6.00 9.11
CA VAL A 373 15.71 -7.21 9.60
C VAL A 373 16.54 -8.45 9.31
N ALA A 374 16.72 -9.26 10.37
CA ALA A 374 17.24 -10.61 10.25
C ALA A 374 16.08 -11.61 10.17
N GLY A 375 16.15 -12.55 9.24
CA GLY A 375 15.13 -13.55 8.95
C GLY A 375 15.66 -14.98 8.99
N ARG A 376 14.96 -15.89 8.31
CA ARG A 376 15.32 -17.30 8.20
C ARG A 376 16.72 -17.48 7.59
N ASP A 377 17.33 -18.62 7.88
CA ASP A 377 18.61 -19.06 7.30
C ASP A 377 19.77 -18.06 7.48
N GLY A 378 19.65 -17.11 8.44
CA GLY A 378 20.63 -16.06 8.66
C GLY A 378 20.58 -14.93 7.64
N HIS A 379 19.56 -14.87 6.79
CA HIS A 379 19.36 -13.76 5.86
C HIS A 379 19.19 -12.45 6.62
N ILE A 380 19.87 -11.41 6.18
CA ILE A 380 19.76 -10.06 6.71
C ILE A 380 19.44 -9.13 5.53
N VAL A 381 18.42 -8.31 5.68
CA VAL A 381 18.09 -7.25 4.74
C VAL A 381 18.32 -5.91 5.42
N GLU A 382 19.24 -5.15 4.89
CA GLU A 382 19.64 -3.87 5.46
C GLU A 382 18.64 -2.76 5.15
N ALA A 383 18.52 -1.83 6.08
CA ALA A 383 17.75 -0.61 5.90
C ALA A 383 18.41 0.34 4.90
N LEU A 384 17.62 1.21 4.26
CA LEU A 384 18.16 2.31 3.44
C LEU A 384 19.18 3.13 4.26
N PRO A 385 20.40 3.39 3.71
CA PRO A 385 21.38 4.27 4.36
C PRO A 385 20.94 5.74 4.25
N VAL A 386 20.03 6.16 5.12
CA VAL A 386 19.34 7.46 5.05
C VAL A 386 20.31 8.62 4.97
N GLN A 387 21.37 8.64 5.81
CA GLN A 387 22.32 9.74 5.81
C GLN A 387 22.99 9.90 4.43
N ARG A 388 23.44 8.79 3.85
CA ARG A 388 24.06 8.79 2.50
C ARG A 388 23.07 9.19 1.42
N THR A 389 21.83 8.72 1.53
CA THR A 389 20.73 9.08 0.64
C THR A 389 20.46 10.59 0.65
N LEU A 390 20.41 11.21 1.84
CA LEU A 390 20.21 12.66 2.00
C LEU A 390 21.39 13.46 1.41
N GLU A 391 22.62 13.00 1.56
CA GLU A 391 23.79 13.62 0.94
C GLU A 391 23.68 13.66 -0.59
N LEU A 392 23.26 12.54 -1.20
CA LEU A 392 23.04 12.44 -2.65
C LEU A 392 21.92 13.36 -3.13
N LEU A 393 20.80 13.41 -2.42
CA LEU A 393 19.68 14.29 -2.73
C LEU A 393 20.06 15.78 -2.57
N LYS A 394 20.83 16.11 -1.55
CA LYS A 394 21.36 17.47 -1.33
C LYS A 394 22.32 17.87 -2.44
N ALA A 395 23.24 17.00 -2.83
CA ALA A 395 24.18 17.25 -3.94
C ALA A 395 23.45 17.46 -5.29
N ALA A 396 22.28 16.81 -5.46
CA ALA A 396 21.40 16.99 -6.63
C ALA A 396 20.45 18.21 -6.51
N GLY A 397 20.50 18.98 -5.42
CA GLY A 397 19.64 20.16 -5.20
C GLY A 397 18.17 19.82 -4.95
N ARG A 398 17.87 18.61 -4.44
CA ARG A 398 16.48 18.16 -4.16
C ARG A 398 16.03 18.44 -2.73
N ILE A 399 16.96 18.67 -1.81
CA ILE A 399 16.70 19.12 -0.45
C ILE A 399 17.55 20.34 -0.12
N GLY A 400 16.99 21.28 0.65
CA GLY A 400 17.71 22.47 1.09
C GLY A 400 18.88 22.15 2.03
N GLY A 401 19.88 23.06 2.07
CA GLY A 401 20.99 22.99 3.00
C GLY A 401 20.63 23.47 4.40
#